data_39c57f658fd297c54d2b736f1bcadbdf
#
_entry.id   39c57f658fd297c54d2b736f1bcadbdf
#
_cell.length_a   1.000
_cell.length_b   1.000
_cell.length_c   1.000
_cell.angle_alpha   90.00
_cell.angle_beta   90.00
_cell.angle_gamma   90.00
#
_symmetry.space_group_name_H-M   'P 1'
#
loop_
_entity.id
_entity.type
_entity.pdbx_description
1 polymer ?
#
loop_
_entity_poly.entity_id
_entity_poly.type
_entity_poly.pdbx_seq_one_letter_code
_entity_poly.pdbx_strand_id
1 'polypeptide(L)'
;QRFFEGKKWLLLIAIVLAGSHARAQGTRDTLILNLDKALEIALSDNPTIKVAEEEIALKKVSRKETWQNLLPEASITGSMSHTITAPQFSIGDQIVKMGQDKANTAAGTLNISLPLFAPSVYRAMSMTKTDIELAVEKSRASKLDLVNQVTKAYYQLMLSQDSYEVLQKSYELAEENYNIVNAKYQQGAVSEFDKITAEV
;
A
#
# COMPACT_ATOMS: atom_id res chain seq x y z
N GLN A 1 -2.59 52.91 -20.92
CA GLN A 1 -1.99 52.11 -19.81
C GLN A 1 -2.40 50.64 -19.74
N ARG A 2 -3.46 50.19 -20.44
CA ARG A 2 -3.93 48.77 -20.43
C ARG A 2 -3.20 47.84 -21.40
N PHE A 3 -2.40 48.35 -22.32
CA PHE A 3 -1.69 47.54 -23.33
C PHE A 3 -0.34 46.99 -22.84
N PHE A 4 0.22 47.50 -21.74
CA PHE A 4 1.51 47.08 -21.20
C PHE A 4 1.42 45.91 -20.21
N GLU A 5 0.28 45.70 -19.58
CA GLU A 5 0.08 44.60 -18.62
C GLU A 5 -0.04 43.20 -19.32
N GLY A 6 -0.65 43.17 -20.51
CA GLY A 6 -0.79 41.92 -21.28
C GLY A 6 0.52 41.30 -21.74
N LYS A 7 1.53 42.16 -22.04
CA LYS A 7 2.88 41.66 -22.44
C LYS A 7 3.66 41.05 -21.30
N LYS A 8 3.47 41.48 -20.06
CA LYS A 8 4.13 40.89 -18.87
C LYS A 8 3.56 39.51 -18.54
N TRP A 9 2.26 39.32 -18.74
CA TRP A 9 1.60 38.03 -18.55
C TRP A 9 2.01 36.99 -19.61
N LEU A 10 2.17 37.41 -20.87
CA LEU A 10 2.68 36.57 -21.95
C LEU A 10 4.16 36.14 -21.72
N LEU A 11 4.98 37.03 -21.18
CA LEU A 11 6.36 36.72 -20.82
C LEU A 11 6.45 35.72 -19.63
N LEU A 12 5.57 35.85 -18.64
CA LEU A 12 5.49 34.92 -17.52
C LEU A 12 5.03 33.51 -17.96
N ILE A 13 4.06 33.43 -18.86
CA ILE A 13 3.60 32.16 -19.45
C ILE A 13 4.70 31.51 -20.31
N ALA A 14 5.46 32.31 -21.07
CA ALA A 14 6.58 31.80 -21.86
C ALA A 14 7.72 31.27 -21.00
N ILE A 15 8.01 31.87 -19.83
CA ILE A 15 9.02 31.39 -18.88
C ILE A 15 8.57 30.09 -18.19
N VAL A 16 7.28 29.95 -17.87
CA VAL A 16 6.73 28.72 -17.30
C VAL A 16 6.73 27.56 -18.31
N LEU A 17 6.46 27.84 -19.59
CA LEU A 17 6.54 26.83 -20.67
C LEU A 17 7.99 26.44 -21.03
N ALA A 18 8.96 27.33 -20.88
CA ALA A 18 10.37 27.03 -21.11
C ALA A 18 11.00 26.20 -19.97
N GLY A 19 10.47 26.26 -18.75
CA GLY A 19 10.94 25.50 -17.59
C GLY A 19 10.55 24.02 -17.57
N SER A 20 9.62 23.58 -18.42
CA SER A 20 9.13 22.20 -18.42
C SER A 20 9.95 21.23 -19.29
N HIS A 21 11.05 21.66 -19.89
CA HIS A 21 12.01 20.77 -20.58
C HIS A 21 13.18 20.37 -19.67
N ALA A 22 12.91 20.12 -18.39
CA ALA A 22 13.84 19.40 -17.55
C ALA A 22 13.94 17.97 -18.14
N ARG A 23 14.93 17.79 -19.01
CA ARG A 23 15.36 16.48 -19.48
C ARG A 23 15.75 15.66 -18.27
N ALA A 24 14.90 14.72 -17.89
CA ALA A 24 15.31 13.56 -17.11
C ALA A 24 16.24 12.70 -17.99
N GLN A 25 17.46 13.18 -18.22
CA GLN A 25 18.58 12.33 -18.64
C GLN A 25 19.02 11.59 -17.37
N GLY A 26 18.23 10.58 -16.97
CA GLY A 26 18.71 9.54 -16.11
C GLY A 26 19.86 8.88 -16.86
N THR A 27 21.09 9.07 -16.42
CA THR A 27 22.19 8.17 -16.72
C THR A 27 21.66 6.77 -16.45
N ARG A 28 21.57 5.96 -17.50
CA ARG A 28 21.30 4.51 -17.34
C ARG A 28 22.59 3.91 -16.79
N ASP A 29 22.83 4.13 -15.51
CA ASP A 29 23.80 3.32 -14.79
C ASP A 29 23.29 1.88 -14.90
N THR A 30 23.99 1.08 -15.66
CA THR A 30 23.78 -0.36 -15.71
C THR A 30 24.15 -0.92 -14.36
N LEU A 31 23.15 -1.11 -13.50
CA LEU A 31 23.32 -1.73 -12.20
C LEU A 31 23.62 -3.22 -12.43
N ILE A 32 24.84 -3.64 -12.13
CA ILE A 32 25.15 -5.07 -12.07
C ILE A 32 24.50 -5.61 -10.81
N LEU A 33 23.37 -6.28 -11.01
CA LEU A 33 22.54 -6.81 -9.93
C LEU A 33 22.98 -8.26 -9.65
N ASN A 34 23.77 -8.45 -8.59
CA ASN A 34 23.96 -9.78 -7.99
C ASN A 34 22.89 -10.05 -6.94
N LEU A 35 22.77 -11.29 -6.47
CA LEU A 35 21.76 -11.68 -5.49
C LEU A 35 21.84 -10.87 -4.21
N ASP A 36 23.06 -10.63 -3.69
CA ASP A 36 23.25 -9.90 -2.43
C ASP A 36 22.79 -8.45 -2.57
N LYS A 37 23.08 -7.80 -3.71
CA LYS A 37 22.63 -6.44 -3.98
C LYS A 37 21.11 -6.35 -4.18
N ALA A 38 20.52 -7.35 -4.83
CA ALA A 38 19.06 -7.45 -4.97
C ALA A 38 18.37 -7.57 -3.60
N LEU A 39 18.92 -8.39 -2.71
CA LEU A 39 18.41 -8.57 -1.34
C LEU A 39 18.60 -7.30 -0.51
N GLU A 40 19.74 -6.62 -0.60
CA GLU A 40 19.98 -5.35 0.09
C GLU A 40 18.94 -4.29 -0.30
N ILE A 41 18.72 -4.10 -1.59
CA ILE A 41 17.74 -3.14 -2.11
C ILE A 41 16.32 -3.53 -1.66
N ALA A 42 15.97 -4.81 -1.78
CA ALA A 42 14.65 -5.29 -1.39
C ALA A 42 14.37 -5.10 0.10
N LEU A 43 15.35 -5.35 0.96
CA LEU A 43 15.19 -5.20 2.41
C LEU A 43 15.19 -3.74 2.87
N SER A 44 15.88 -2.83 2.17
CA SER A 44 15.97 -1.42 2.56
C SER A 44 14.72 -0.62 2.15
N ASP A 45 14.18 -0.84 0.96
CA ASP A 45 13.17 0.03 0.36
C ASP A 45 11.80 -0.59 0.15
N ASN A 46 11.61 -1.87 0.47
CA ASN A 46 10.34 -2.55 0.22
C ASN A 46 9.22 -1.99 1.11
N PRO A 47 8.09 -1.54 0.52
CA PRO A 47 6.95 -1.03 1.26
C PRO A 47 6.38 -2.02 2.28
N THR A 48 6.40 -3.33 2.00
CA THR A 48 5.90 -4.37 2.90
C THR A 48 6.67 -4.40 4.22
N ILE A 49 7.99 -4.19 4.17
CA ILE A 49 8.83 -4.13 5.38
C ILE A 49 8.52 -2.86 6.17
N LYS A 50 8.40 -1.71 5.49
CA LYS A 50 8.04 -0.44 6.11
C LYS A 50 6.67 -0.53 6.82
N VAL A 51 5.68 -1.12 6.17
CA VAL A 51 4.35 -1.37 6.78
C VAL A 51 4.46 -2.26 8.01
N ALA A 52 5.24 -3.34 7.95
CA ALA A 52 5.42 -4.22 9.10
C ALA A 52 6.14 -3.53 10.29
N GLU A 53 7.04 -2.60 10.03
CA GLU A 53 7.71 -1.80 11.05
C GLU A 53 6.75 -0.75 11.67
N GLU A 54 5.92 -0.09 10.85
CA GLU A 54 4.89 0.83 11.31
C GLU A 54 3.78 0.10 12.11
N GLU A 55 3.47 -1.16 11.79
CA GLU A 55 2.53 -1.96 12.58
C GLU A 55 3.06 -2.19 14.01
N ILE A 56 4.36 -2.42 14.19
CA ILE A 56 4.98 -2.51 15.51
C ILE A 56 4.83 -1.17 16.27
N ALA A 57 5.04 -0.03 15.59
CA ALA A 57 4.86 1.29 16.17
C ALA A 57 3.40 1.52 16.58
N LEU A 58 2.44 1.14 15.75
CA LEU A 58 1.01 1.19 16.03
C LEU A 58 0.65 0.38 17.29
N LYS A 59 1.15 -0.86 17.42
CA LYS A 59 0.91 -1.68 18.62
C LYS A 59 1.50 -1.06 19.90
N LYS A 60 2.64 -0.39 19.80
CA LYS A 60 3.22 0.36 20.93
C LYS A 60 2.34 1.55 21.34
N VAL A 61 1.72 2.25 20.39
CA VAL A 61 0.77 3.34 20.68
C VAL A 61 -0.50 2.78 21.30
N SER A 62 -1.07 1.69 20.75
CA SER A 62 -2.25 1.02 21.30
C SER A 62 -2.06 0.59 22.77
N ARG A 63 -0.86 0.18 23.14
CA ARG A 63 -0.53 -0.08 24.55
C ARG A 63 -0.62 1.17 25.43
N LYS A 64 -0.21 2.34 24.92
CA LYS A 64 -0.36 3.62 25.65
C LYS A 64 -1.84 4.00 25.76
N GLU A 65 -2.63 3.79 24.71
CA GLU A 65 -4.09 4.04 24.75
C GLU A 65 -4.79 3.16 25.81
N THR A 66 -4.40 1.89 25.91
CA THR A 66 -4.93 1.01 26.96
C THR A 66 -4.66 1.56 28.36
N TRP A 67 -3.52 2.21 28.57
CA TRP A 67 -3.16 2.85 29.84
C TRP A 67 -4.05 4.08 30.13
N GLN A 68 -4.49 4.80 29.09
CA GLN A 68 -5.36 5.98 29.23
C GLN A 68 -6.72 5.63 29.84
N ASN A 69 -7.18 4.38 29.69
CA ASN A 69 -8.42 3.91 30.32
C ASN A 69 -8.38 3.88 31.86
N LEU A 70 -7.22 4.13 32.47
CA LEU A 70 -7.08 4.33 33.94
C LEU A 70 -7.13 5.80 34.34
N LEU A 71 -7.13 6.74 33.39
CA LEU A 71 -7.20 8.16 33.67
C LEU A 71 -8.65 8.60 33.92
N PRO A 72 -8.86 9.71 34.65
CA PRO A 72 -10.20 10.30 34.78
C PRO A 72 -10.74 10.72 33.42
N GLU A 73 -11.96 10.32 33.13
CA GLU A 73 -12.72 10.75 31.97
C GLU A 73 -13.71 11.86 32.38
N ALA A 74 -13.70 12.98 31.66
CA ALA A 74 -14.65 14.06 31.82
C ALA A 74 -15.45 14.22 30.53
N SER A 75 -16.75 14.10 30.59
CA SER A 75 -17.65 14.29 29.47
C SER A 75 -18.71 15.34 29.76
N ILE A 76 -18.95 16.21 28.80
CA ILE A 76 -20.02 17.22 28.83
C ILE A 76 -21.01 16.87 27.74
N THR A 77 -22.27 16.69 28.16
CA THR A 77 -23.37 16.42 27.24
C THR A 77 -24.42 17.52 27.36
N GLY A 78 -24.76 18.12 26.24
CA GLY A 78 -25.87 19.08 26.12
C GLY A 78 -27.00 18.47 25.32
N SER A 79 -28.23 18.59 25.83
CA SER A 79 -29.43 18.21 25.11
C SER A 79 -30.43 19.35 25.08
N MET A 80 -31.09 19.53 23.95
CA MET A 80 -32.19 20.45 23.78
C MET A 80 -33.36 19.71 23.14
N SER A 81 -34.50 19.73 23.81
CA SER A 81 -35.71 19.09 23.30
C SER A 81 -36.86 20.07 23.24
N HIS A 82 -37.64 19.97 22.18
CA HIS A 82 -38.86 20.74 21.99
C HIS A 82 -40.05 19.78 21.97
N THR A 83 -40.92 19.92 22.96
CA THR A 83 -42.16 19.13 23.06
C THR A 83 -43.25 19.81 22.26
N ILE A 84 -43.69 19.19 21.17
CA ILE A 84 -44.75 19.74 20.30
C ILE A 84 -46.10 19.57 21.00
N THR A 85 -46.33 18.39 21.55
CA THR A 85 -47.57 18.04 22.27
C THR A 85 -47.23 17.29 23.53
N ALA A 86 -47.74 17.70 24.66
CA ALA A 86 -47.51 17.00 25.92
C ALA A 86 -48.17 15.62 25.93
N PRO A 87 -47.55 14.61 26.55
CA PRO A 87 -48.15 13.29 26.72
C PRO A 87 -49.49 13.40 27.48
N GLN A 88 -50.51 12.68 27.00
CA GLN A 88 -51.84 12.63 27.61
C GLN A 88 -52.10 11.21 28.09
N PHE A 89 -52.61 11.11 29.30
CA PHE A 89 -53.03 9.82 29.88
C PHE A 89 -54.51 9.88 30.21
N SER A 90 -55.25 8.86 29.87
CA SER A 90 -56.65 8.72 30.26
C SER A 90 -56.73 7.96 31.60
N ILE A 91 -57.30 8.59 32.60
CA ILE A 91 -57.59 7.97 33.92
C ILE A 91 -59.11 7.97 34.07
N GLY A 92 -59.73 6.86 33.73
CA GLY A 92 -61.22 6.78 33.63
C GLY A 92 -61.70 7.68 32.47
N ASP A 93 -62.69 8.55 32.76
CA ASP A 93 -63.24 9.51 31.80
C ASP A 93 -62.48 10.84 31.72
N GLN A 94 -61.40 10.99 32.45
CA GLN A 94 -60.60 12.23 32.45
C GLN A 94 -59.28 12.09 31.68
N ILE A 95 -59.02 13.04 30.79
CA ILE A 95 -57.72 13.17 30.07
C ILE A 95 -56.82 14.11 30.87
N VAL A 96 -55.74 13.57 31.41
CA VAL A 96 -54.74 14.32 32.16
C VAL A 96 -53.52 14.55 31.25
N LYS A 97 -53.13 15.79 31.04
CA LYS A 97 -51.90 16.17 30.34
C LYS A 97 -50.75 16.22 31.33
N MET A 98 -49.62 15.58 30.97
CA MET A 98 -48.39 15.59 31.76
C MET A 98 -47.38 16.52 31.11
N GLY A 99 -47.31 17.77 31.56
CA GLY A 99 -46.44 18.81 31.03
C GLY A 99 -47.17 19.87 30.19
N GLN A 100 -46.41 20.72 29.53
CA GLN A 100 -46.93 21.79 28.69
C GLN A 100 -46.69 21.51 27.20
N ASP A 101 -47.65 21.83 26.36
CA ASP A 101 -47.50 21.82 24.91
C ASP A 101 -46.46 22.90 24.51
N LYS A 102 -45.66 22.64 23.48
CA LYS A 102 -44.61 23.54 22.96
C LYS A 102 -43.54 23.97 24.00
N ALA A 103 -43.28 23.10 24.97
CA ALA A 103 -42.25 23.34 25.97
C ALA A 103 -40.86 23.10 25.40
N ASN A 104 -39.92 24.00 25.67
CA ASN A 104 -38.49 23.86 25.38
C ASN A 104 -37.78 23.39 26.65
N THR A 105 -37.09 22.29 26.59
CA THR A 105 -36.23 21.81 27.67
C THR A 105 -34.79 21.77 27.21
N ALA A 106 -33.92 22.47 27.94
CA ALA A 106 -32.46 22.39 27.77
C ALA A 106 -31.84 21.74 29.01
N ALA A 107 -31.01 20.75 28.81
CA ALA A 107 -30.30 20.09 29.88
C ALA A 107 -28.80 20.00 29.56
N GLY A 108 -27.95 20.32 30.54
CA GLY A 108 -26.50 20.15 30.46
C GLY A 108 -26.06 19.22 31.58
N THR A 109 -25.26 18.21 31.23
CA THR A 109 -24.71 17.27 32.21
C THR A 109 -23.20 17.22 32.08
N LEU A 110 -22.50 17.44 33.19
CA LEU A 110 -21.08 17.19 33.34
C LEU A 110 -20.92 15.87 34.09
N ASN A 111 -20.27 14.91 33.46
CA ASN A 111 -19.97 13.62 34.06
C ASN A 111 -18.45 13.46 34.19
N ILE A 112 -17.97 13.15 35.37
CA ILE A 112 -16.56 12.84 35.65
C ILE A 112 -16.53 11.44 36.25
N SER A 113 -15.81 10.53 35.56
CA SER A 113 -15.64 9.14 36.01
C SER A 113 -14.18 8.81 36.20
N LEU A 114 -13.86 8.10 37.25
CA LEU A 114 -12.51 7.59 37.54
C LEU A 114 -12.63 6.12 37.94
N PRO A 115 -12.03 5.20 37.16
CA PRO A 115 -11.99 3.79 37.51
C PRO A 115 -11.01 3.57 38.69
N LEU A 116 -11.50 3.33 39.87
CA LEU A 116 -10.69 3.04 41.05
C LEU A 116 -10.08 1.63 41.02
N PHE A 117 -10.76 0.68 40.41
CA PHE A 117 -10.32 -0.69 40.28
C PHE A 117 -10.81 -1.27 38.95
N ALA A 118 -9.88 -1.55 38.03
CA ALA A 118 -10.18 -2.01 36.67
C ALA A 118 -9.31 -3.23 36.28
N PRO A 119 -9.61 -4.45 36.80
CA PRO A 119 -8.83 -5.65 36.50
C PRO A 119 -8.80 -5.98 35.00
N SER A 120 -9.87 -5.63 34.27
CA SER A 120 -9.96 -5.80 32.81
C SER A 120 -8.86 -4.99 32.07
N VAL A 121 -8.61 -3.76 32.53
CA VAL A 121 -7.57 -2.89 31.94
C VAL A 121 -6.17 -3.46 32.18
N TYR A 122 -5.89 -3.97 33.38
CA TYR A 122 -4.60 -4.62 33.68
C TYR A 122 -4.37 -5.86 32.82
N ARG A 123 -5.42 -6.64 32.59
CA ARG A 123 -5.33 -7.78 31.67
C ARG A 123 -5.16 -7.35 30.21
N ALA A 124 -5.88 -6.33 29.78
CA ALA A 124 -5.71 -5.73 28.44
C ALA A 124 -4.28 -5.22 28.22
N MET A 125 -3.66 -4.60 29.24
CA MET A 125 -2.26 -4.17 29.19
C MET A 125 -1.28 -5.33 29.04
N SER A 126 -1.54 -6.47 29.66
CA SER A 126 -0.75 -7.69 29.46
C SER A 126 -0.91 -8.24 28.05
N MET A 127 -2.13 -8.25 27.51
CA MET A 127 -2.42 -8.68 26.14
C MET A 127 -1.72 -7.79 25.11
N THR A 128 -1.76 -6.46 25.28
CA THR A 128 -1.08 -5.55 24.35
C THR A 128 0.44 -5.71 24.34
N LYS A 129 1.05 -6.21 25.43
CA LYS A 129 2.47 -6.58 25.43
C LYS A 129 2.71 -7.76 24.48
N THR A 130 1.91 -8.82 24.59
CA THR A 130 1.99 -9.99 23.71
C THR A 130 1.68 -9.64 22.25
N ASP A 131 0.77 -8.69 22.01
CA ASP A 131 0.48 -8.17 20.66
C ASP A 131 1.69 -7.49 20.01
N ILE A 132 2.50 -6.77 20.81
CA ILE A 132 3.75 -6.18 20.31
C ILE A 132 4.75 -7.29 19.94
N GLU A 133 4.91 -8.30 20.80
CA GLU A 133 5.78 -9.45 20.54
C GLU A 133 5.34 -10.18 19.26
N LEU A 134 4.04 -10.40 19.09
CA LEU A 134 3.46 -10.97 17.87
C LEU A 134 3.75 -10.11 16.63
N ALA A 135 3.61 -8.78 16.71
CA ALA A 135 3.91 -7.88 15.60
C ALA A 135 5.39 -7.92 15.21
N VAL A 136 6.30 -8.05 16.19
CA VAL A 136 7.75 -8.21 15.93
C VAL A 136 8.02 -9.51 15.19
N GLU A 137 7.44 -10.64 15.61
CA GLU A 137 7.65 -11.93 14.93
C GLU A 137 7.00 -11.95 13.54
N LYS A 138 5.85 -11.30 13.35
CA LYS A 138 5.26 -11.11 12.01
C LYS A 138 6.16 -10.29 11.08
N SER A 139 6.76 -9.21 11.60
CA SER A 139 7.71 -8.41 10.82
C SER A 139 8.93 -9.25 10.40
N ARG A 140 9.43 -10.10 11.31
CA ARG A 140 10.51 -11.03 11.01
C ARG A 140 10.11 -12.04 9.93
N ALA A 141 8.92 -12.64 10.04
CA ALA A 141 8.39 -13.55 9.02
C ALA A 141 8.28 -12.87 7.65
N SER A 142 7.74 -11.64 7.59
CA SER A 142 7.65 -10.87 6.34
C SER A 142 9.02 -10.61 5.71
N LYS A 143 10.07 -10.36 6.51
CA LYS A 143 11.45 -10.20 6.02
C LYS A 143 11.98 -11.50 5.40
N LEU A 144 11.72 -12.63 6.03
CA LEU A 144 12.12 -13.95 5.51
C LEU A 144 11.37 -14.30 4.22
N ASP A 145 10.08 -14.04 4.18
CA ASP A 145 9.27 -14.27 2.97
C ASP A 145 9.76 -13.41 1.81
N LEU A 146 10.11 -12.15 2.07
CA LEU A 146 10.68 -11.28 1.04
C LEU A 146 12.00 -11.80 0.52
N VAL A 147 12.90 -12.26 1.39
CA VAL A 147 14.17 -12.88 0.99
C VAL A 147 13.92 -14.07 0.07
N ASN A 148 12.98 -14.95 0.43
CA ASN A 148 12.63 -16.11 -0.39
C ASN A 148 12.06 -15.71 -1.76
N GLN A 149 11.17 -14.71 -1.79
CA GLN A 149 10.58 -14.22 -3.04
C GLN A 149 11.62 -13.60 -3.97
N VAL A 150 12.50 -12.75 -3.44
CA VAL A 150 13.57 -12.12 -4.23
C VAL A 150 14.55 -13.16 -4.75
N THR A 151 14.96 -14.11 -3.92
CA THR A 151 15.86 -15.20 -4.31
C THR A 151 15.25 -16.03 -5.42
N LYS A 152 13.98 -16.41 -5.29
CA LYS A 152 13.26 -17.17 -6.32
C LYS A 152 13.15 -16.39 -7.63
N ALA A 153 12.78 -15.11 -7.56
CA ALA A 153 12.68 -14.26 -8.74
C ALA A 153 14.03 -14.07 -9.44
N TYR A 154 15.11 -13.91 -8.68
CA TYR A 154 16.47 -13.80 -9.20
C TYR A 154 16.88 -15.05 -10.00
N TYR A 155 16.71 -16.23 -9.43
CA TYR A 155 17.04 -17.48 -10.15
C TYR A 155 16.13 -17.76 -11.31
N GLN A 156 14.86 -17.34 -11.24
CA GLN A 156 13.94 -17.45 -12.38
C GLN A 156 14.35 -16.53 -13.54
N LEU A 157 14.85 -15.33 -13.24
CA LEU A 157 15.43 -14.44 -14.24
C LEU A 157 16.67 -15.04 -14.90
N MET A 158 17.60 -15.59 -14.09
CA MET A 158 18.79 -16.28 -14.62
C MET A 158 18.41 -17.45 -15.54
N LEU A 159 17.48 -18.29 -15.10
CA LEU A 159 16.97 -19.40 -15.93
C LEU A 159 16.40 -18.91 -17.25
N SER A 160 15.67 -17.80 -17.25
CA SER A 160 15.11 -17.23 -18.48
C SER A 160 16.21 -16.67 -19.39
N GLN A 161 17.27 -16.08 -18.84
CA GLN A 161 18.42 -15.61 -19.60
C GLN A 161 19.19 -16.77 -20.24
N ASP A 162 19.48 -17.83 -19.47
CA ASP A 162 20.17 -19.02 -19.97
C ASP A 162 19.34 -19.73 -21.05
N SER A 163 18.00 -19.81 -20.85
CA SER A 163 17.10 -20.38 -21.83
C SER A 163 17.08 -19.58 -23.14
N TYR A 164 17.13 -18.25 -23.05
CA TYR A 164 17.22 -17.39 -24.22
C TYR A 164 18.54 -17.63 -24.99
N GLU A 165 19.67 -17.71 -24.28
CA GLU A 165 20.97 -17.99 -24.90
C GLU A 165 20.99 -19.34 -25.60
N VAL A 166 20.43 -20.40 -24.99
CA VAL A 166 20.31 -21.71 -25.60
C VAL A 166 19.45 -21.67 -26.87
N LEU A 167 18.30 -20.99 -26.81
CA LEU A 167 17.41 -20.85 -27.98
C LEU A 167 18.09 -20.05 -29.09
N GLN A 168 18.82 -18.98 -28.75
CA GLN A 168 19.57 -18.22 -29.75
C GLN A 168 20.63 -19.07 -30.44
N LYS A 169 21.42 -19.84 -29.70
CA LYS A 169 22.43 -20.76 -30.27
C LYS A 169 21.76 -21.85 -31.10
N SER A 170 20.62 -22.37 -30.69
CA SER A 170 19.86 -23.36 -31.49
C SER A 170 19.39 -22.77 -32.80
N TYR A 171 18.91 -21.54 -32.78
CA TYR A 171 18.51 -20.83 -33.99
C TYR A 171 19.69 -20.60 -34.93
N GLU A 172 20.82 -20.12 -34.43
CA GLU A 172 22.06 -19.93 -35.23
C GLU A 172 22.53 -21.22 -35.88
N LEU A 173 22.50 -22.35 -35.14
CA LEU A 173 22.82 -23.67 -35.69
C LEU A 173 21.84 -24.15 -36.74
N ALA A 174 20.54 -23.89 -36.56
CA ALA A 174 19.51 -24.26 -37.55
C ALA A 174 19.69 -23.43 -38.84
N GLU A 175 19.99 -22.12 -38.70
CA GLU A 175 20.25 -21.24 -39.82
C GLU A 175 21.51 -21.69 -40.61
N GLU A 176 22.59 -22.02 -39.88
CA GLU A 176 23.83 -22.55 -40.51
C GLU A 176 23.55 -23.86 -41.25
N ASN A 177 22.82 -24.80 -40.63
CA ASN A 177 22.43 -26.07 -41.24
C ASN A 177 21.57 -25.84 -42.53
N TYR A 178 20.59 -24.94 -42.47
CA TYR A 178 19.81 -24.55 -43.63
C TYR A 178 20.69 -24.00 -44.76
N ASN A 179 21.61 -23.10 -44.44
CA ASN A 179 22.53 -22.51 -45.41
C ASN A 179 23.41 -23.58 -46.11
N ILE A 180 23.90 -24.57 -45.34
CA ILE A 180 24.69 -25.69 -45.86
C ILE A 180 23.83 -26.57 -46.80
N VAL A 181 22.62 -26.94 -46.34
CA VAL A 181 21.71 -27.80 -47.14
C VAL A 181 21.25 -27.07 -48.40
N ASN A 182 20.93 -25.77 -48.32
CA ASN A 182 20.55 -24.96 -49.45
C ASN A 182 21.69 -24.83 -50.51
N ALA A 183 22.95 -24.66 -50.05
CA ALA A 183 24.10 -24.65 -50.95
C ALA A 183 24.30 -26.00 -51.64
N LYS A 184 24.14 -27.11 -50.95
CA LYS A 184 24.18 -28.47 -51.51
C LYS A 184 23.04 -28.71 -52.52
N TYR A 185 21.83 -28.21 -52.22
CA TYR A 185 20.69 -28.28 -53.14
C TYR A 185 20.96 -27.53 -54.44
N GLN A 186 21.53 -26.34 -54.38
CA GLN A 186 21.91 -25.57 -55.58
C GLN A 186 22.96 -26.29 -56.45
N GLN A 187 23.76 -27.15 -55.83
CA GLN A 187 24.75 -27.99 -56.55
C GLN A 187 24.17 -29.35 -57.01
N GLY A 188 22.86 -29.59 -56.75
CA GLY A 188 22.20 -30.87 -57.10
C GLY A 188 22.64 -32.04 -56.22
N ALA A 189 23.27 -31.80 -55.07
CA ALA A 189 23.81 -32.84 -54.17
C ALA A 189 22.78 -33.36 -53.15
N VAL A 190 21.65 -32.67 -52.92
CA VAL A 190 20.57 -33.08 -52.01
C VAL A 190 19.21 -32.84 -52.65
N SER A 191 18.17 -33.49 -52.13
CA SER A 191 16.81 -33.40 -52.67
C SER A 191 16.12 -32.11 -52.18
N GLU A 192 15.03 -31.72 -52.86
CA GLU A 192 14.17 -30.62 -52.46
C GLU A 192 13.49 -30.93 -51.12
N PHE A 193 13.19 -32.16 -50.80
CA PHE A 193 12.66 -32.61 -49.53
C PHE A 193 13.64 -32.31 -48.39
N ASP A 194 14.95 -32.58 -48.58
CA ASP A 194 15.98 -32.30 -47.57
C ASP A 194 16.11 -30.79 -47.29
N LYS A 195 15.97 -29.97 -48.36
CA LYS A 195 15.98 -28.51 -48.21
C LYS A 195 14.77 -28.01 -47.37
N ILE A 196 13.55 -28.46 -47.73
CA ILE A 196 12.32 -28.08 -46.98
C ILE A 196 12.40 -28.55 -45.52
N THR A 197 12.95 -29.75 -45.26
CA THR A 197 13.13 -30.26 -43.90
C THR A 197 14.12 -29.42 -43.10
N ALA A 198 15.11 -28.84 -43.73
CA ALA A 198 16.08 -27.96 -43.05
C ALA A 198 15.55 -26.52 -42.84
N GLU A 199 14.47 -26.13 -43.58
CA GLU A 199 13.83 -24.80 -43.47
C GLU A 199 12.81 -24.73 -42.32
N VAL A 200 12.26 -25.87 -41.86
CA VAL A 200 11.29 -25.99 -40.76
C VAL A 200 11.95 -26.09 -39.41
#